data_6f037e8dd298a3c2a1cc415448084b23
#
_entry.id   6f037e8dd298a3c2a1cc415448084b23
#
_cell.length_a   1.000
_cell.length_b   1.000
_cell.length_c   1.000
_cell.angle_alpha   90.00
_cell.angle_beta   90.00
_cell.angle_gamma   90.00
#
_symmetry.space_group_name_H-M   'P 1'
#
loop_
_entity.id
_entity.type
_entity.pdbx_description
1 polymer ?
#
loop_
_entity_poly.entity_id
_entity_poly.type
_entity_poly.pdbx_seq_one_letter_code
_entity_poly.pdbx_strand_id
1 'polypeptide(L)'
;DVIETNTFRSNRFTLGEFGLAEKVAQINQAGAQLARKCADEFSTKHHIRFVAGSIGPSGKLVSMAEDGDESATFDALKEIFAEQAEGLILGGVDLLLLETQQDILEVKAAIHGIKLAFERTGVTLPIQAQVTLDAGSRMLLGTHISAAVAILSGIEIDVLGINCSTGPE
;
A
#
# COMPACT_ATOMS: atom_id res chain seq x y z
N ASP A 1 -18.98 -5.41 1.05
CA ASP A 1 -19.07 -4.06 0.52
C ASP A 1 -17.79 -3.63 -0.18
N VAL A 2 -16.63 -3.92 0.40
CA VAL A 2 -15.31 -3.76 -0.22
C VAL A 2 -14.59 -5.10 -0.18
N ILE A 3 -13.95 -5.50 -1.27
CA ILE A 3 -13.06 -6.66 -1.32
C ILE A 3 -11.64 -6.19 -1.59
N GLU A 4 -10.67 -6.87 -1.02
CA GLU A 4 -9.25 -6.58 -1.22
C GLU A 4 -8.67 -7.46 -2.32
N THR A 5 -7.68 -6.93 -3.03
CA THR A 5 -6.89 -7.71 -3.96
C THR A 5 -5.90 -8.60 -3.20
N ASN A 6 -5.52 -9.73 -3.80
CA ASN A 6 -4.50 -10.63 -3.23
C ASN A 6 -3.06 -10.19 -3.60
N THR A 7 -2.75 -8.91 -3.40
CA THR A 7 -1.51 -8.28 -3.88
C THR A 7 -0.64 -7.69 -2.76
N PHE A 8 -0.90 -8.04 -1.50
CA PHE A 8 -0.30 -7.45 -0.30
C PHE A 8 1.22 -7.20 -0.40
N ARG A 9 2.02 -8.19 -0.80
CA ARG A 9 3.47 -8.06 -0.98
C ARG A 9 3.92 -8.24 -2.43
N SER A 10 3.08 -7.89 -3.39
CA SER A 10 3.38 -8.03 -4.82
C SER A 10 4.26 -6.89 -5.36
N ASN A 11 5.28 -6.51 -4.60
CA ASN A 11 6.28 -5.51 -4.97
C ASN A 11 7.54 -6.18 -5.56
N ARG A 12 8.41 -5.37 -6.18
CA ARG A 12 9.61 -5.81 -6.87
C ARG A 12 10.59 -6.59 -5.99
N PHE A 13 10.74 -6.23 -4.71
CA PHE A 13 11.65 -6.94 -3.80
C PHE A 13 11.14 -8.34 -3.52
N THR A 14 9.91 -8.47 -3.04
CA THR A 14 9.32 -9.77 -2.69
C THR A 14 9.18 -10.67 -3.91
N LEU A 15 8.69 -10.14 -5.02
CA LEU A 15 8.57 -10.93 -6.27
C LEU A 15 9.95 -11.30 -6.84
N GLY A 16 10.96 -10.48 -6.59
CA GLY A 16 12.36 -10.76 -6.99
C GLY A 16 12.92 -12.02 -6.33
N GLU A 17 12.54 -12.33 -5.09
CA GLU A 17 12.91 -13.55 -4.37
C GLU A 17 12.46 -14.82 -5.12
N PHE A 18 11.42 -14.70 -5.94
CA PHE A 18 10.85 -15.78 -6.76
C PHE A 18 11.19 -15.66 -8.25
N GLY A 19 12.09 -14.75 -8.63
CA GLY A 19 12.44 -14.49 -10.03
C GLY A 19 11.34 -13.81 -10.84
N LEU A 20 10.40 -13.10 -10.18
CA LEU A 20 9.24 -12.47 -10.79
C LEU A 20 9.28 -10.94 -10.75
N ALA A 21 10.44 -10.33 -10.49
CA ALA A 21 10.59 -8.87 -10.40
C ALA A 21 10.04 -8.12 -11.62
N GLU A 22 10.24 -8.65 -12.82
CA GLU A 22 9.78 -8.04 -14.07
C GLU A 22 8.27 -8.22 -14.34
N LYS A 23 7.54 -8.88 -13.41
CA LYS A 23 6.10 -9.15 -13.54
C LYS A 23 5.25 -8.38 -12.54
N VAL A 24 5.82 -7.44 -11.80
CA VAL A 24 5.10 -6.65 -10.78
C VAL A 24 3.82 -6.05 -11.34
N ALA A 25 3.91 -5.24 -12.38
CA ALA A 25 2.73 -4.60 -12.99
C ALA A 25 1.69 -5.63 -13.45
N GLN A 26 2.13 -6.71 -14.12
CA GLN A 26 1.23 -7.75 -14.62
C GLN A 26 0.49 -8.50 -13.49
N ILE A 27 1.20 -8.85 -12.41
CA ILE A 27 0.62 -9.59 -11.28
C ILE A 27 -0.39 -8.71 -10.54
N ASN A 28 -0.04 -7.46 -10.26
CA ASN A 28 -0.93 -6.53 -9.58
C ASN A 28 -2.17 -6.22 -10.41
N GLN A 29 -2.00 -5.99 -11.71
CA GLN A 29 -3.11 -5.78 -12.63
C GLN A 29 -4.04 -7.00 -12.68
N ALA A 30 -3.51 -8.21 -12.78
CA ALA A 30 -4.31 -9.44 -12.81
C ALA A 30 -5.08 -9.66 -11.49
N GLY A 31 -4.44 -9.42 -10.33
CA GLY A 31 -5.08 -9.49 -9.01
C GLY A 31 -6.24 -8.50 -8.89
N ALA A 32 -6.04 -7.26 -9.33
CA ALA A 32 -7.07 -6.22 -9.34
C ALA A 32 -8.23 -6.57 -10.28
N GLN A 33 -7.95 -7.05 -11.49
CA GLN A 33 -8.97 -7.48 -12.45
C GLN A 33 -9.81 -8.64 -11.93
N LEU A 34 -9.21 -9.59 -11.23
CA LEU A 34 -9.93 -10.71 -10.61
C LEU A 34 -10.90 -10.20 -9.54
N ALA A 35 -10.43 -9.32 -8.64
CA ALA A 35 -11.28 -8.72 -7.61
C ALA A 35 -12.39 -7.86 -8.23
N ARG A 36 -12.08 -7.06 -9.26
CA ARG A 36 -13.06 -6.24 -9.99
C ARG A 36 -14.17 -7.10 -10.60
N LYS A 37 -13.81 -8.18 -11.27
CA LYS A 37 -14.78 -9.12 -11.83
C LYS A 37 -15.75 -9.65 -10.77
N CYS A 38 -15.24 -10.07 -9.61
CA CYS A 38 -16.08 -10.54 -8.51
C CYS A 38 -16.95 -9.41 -7.94
N ALA A 39 -16.38 -8.22 -7.73
CA ALA A 39 -17.16 -7.09 -7.24
C ALA A 39 -18.31 -6.72 -8.18
N ASP A 40 -18.08 -6.73 -9.48
CA ASP A 40 -19.11 -6.44 -10.49
C ASP A 40 -20.21 -7.52 -10.50
N GLU A 41 -19.83 -8.80 -10.43
CA GLU A 41 -20.78 -9.92 -10.40
C GLU A 41 -21.75 -9.83 -9.19
N PHE A 42 -21.25 -9.38 -8.02
CA PHE A 42 -22.04 -9.27 -6.80
C PHE A 42 -22.62 -7.87 -6.56
N SER A 43 -22.38 -6.90 -7.45
CA SER A 43 -22.96 -5.56 -7.37
C SER A 43 -24.41 -5.55 -7.84
N THR A 44 -25.20 -4.69 -7.22
CA THR A 44 -26.58 -4.39 -7.65
C THR A 44 -26.77 -2.88 -7.77
N LYS A 45 -27.88 -2.44 -8.38
CA LYS A 45 -28.21 -1.01 -8.47
C LYS A 45 -28.29 -0.29 -7.12
N HIS A 46 -28.57 -1.03 -6.05
CA HIS A 46 -28.73 -0.50 -4.69
C HIS A 46 -27.57 -0.84 -3.77
N HIS A 47 -26.62 -1.65 -4.21
CA HIS A 47 -25.49 -2.10 -3.41
C HIS A 47 -24.27 -2.37 -4.29
N ILE A 48 -23.51 -1.33 -4.57
CA ILE A 48 -22.27 -1.40 -5.33
C ILE A 48 -21.19 -2.01 -4.43
N ARG A 49 -20.32 -2.83 -5.01
CA ARG A 49 -19.13 -3.40 -4.36
C ARG A 49 -17.88 -2.70 -4.88
N PHE A 50 -16.96 -2.41 -3.99
CA PHE A 50 -15.72 -1.73 -4.28
C PHE A 50 -14.53 -2.67 -4.16
N VAL A 51 -13.43 -2.32 -4.81
CA VAL A 51 -12.17 -3.05 -4.78
C VAL A 51 -11.09 -2.19 -4.17
N ALA A 52 -10.48 -2.67 -3.08
CA ALA A 52 -9.31 -2.06 -2.48
C ALA A 52 -8.03 -2.75 -3.00
N GLY A 53 -7.15 -1.97 -3.60
CA GLY A 53 -5.83 -2.43 -4.03
C GLY A 53 -4.87 -2.54 -2.85
N SER A 54 -4.65 -3.76 -2.36
CA SER A 54 -3.81 -4.02 -1.19
C SER A 54 -2.33 -3.85 -1.50
N ILE A 55 -1.66 -3.00 -0.71
CA ILE A 55 -0.23 -2.68 -0.73
C ILE A 55 0.33 -2.83 0.68
N GLY A 56 1.06 -3.90 0.94
CA GLY A 56 1.75 -4.14 2.21
C GLY A 56 3.15 -3.53 2.26
N PRO A 57 3.90 -3.78 3.34
CA PRO A 57 5.29 -3.33 3.45
C PRO A 57 6.19 -3.93 2.37
N SER A 58 7.22 -3.20 1.96
CA SER A 58 8.19 -3.66 0.95
C SER A 58 9.05 -4.83 1.42
N GLY A 59 9.17 -5.00 2.74
CA GLY A 59 10.13 -5.92 3.37
C GLY A 59 11.47 -5.26 3.71
N LYS A 60 11.60 -3.96 3.45
CA LYS A 60 12.76 -3.14 3.83
C LYS A 60 12.37 -2.16 4.93
N LEU A 61 13.26 -1.93 5.88
CA LEU A 61 13.11 -0.90 6.92
C LEU A 61 14.01 0.28 6.56
N VAL A 62 13.46 1.27 5.88
CA VAL A 62 14.21 2.45 5.40
C VAL A 62 14.90 3.19 6.54
N SER A 63 14.19 3.32 7.68
CA SER A 63 14.73 3.99 8.86
C SER A 63 15.89 3.25 9.53
N MET A 64 16.18 2.01 9.13
CA MET A 64 17.26 1.18 9.63
C MET A 64 18.22 0.72 8.51
N ALA A 65 18.11 1.29 7.32
CA ALA A 65 18.97 0.93 6.20
C ALA A 65 20.44 1.23 6.55
N GLU A 66 21.32 0.30 6.20
CA GLU A 66 22.76 0.50 6.32
C GLU A 66 23.24 1.55 5.29
N ASP A 67 24.30 2.29 5.64
CA ASP A 67 24.93 3.22 4.72
C ASP A 67 25.38 2.48 3.45
N GLY A 68 24.85 2.90 2.29
CA GLY A 68 25.16 2.31 1.00
C GLY A 68 24.17 1.24 0.51
N ASP A 69 23.12 0.90 1.26
CA ASP A 69 22.01 0.09 0.72
C ASP A 69 21.11 0.97 -0.17
N GLU A 70 21.49 1.07 -1.44
CA GLU A 70 20.73 1.85 -2.44
C GLU A 70 19.30 1.31 -2.64
N SER A 71 19.03 0.06 -2.28
CA SER A 71 17.71 -0.56 -2.41
C SER A 71 16.73 -0.13 -1.31
N ALA A 72 17.22 0.35 -0.18
CA ALA A 72 16.43 0.78 0.96
C ALA A 72 16.36 2.30 1.10
N THR A 73 16.60 3.05 0.04
CA THR A 73 16.45 4.51 0.04
C THR A 73 14.99 4.92 -0.13
N PHE A 74 14.65 6.12 0.33
CA PHE A 74 13.31 6.68 0.14
C PHE A 74 12.89 6.71 -1.33
N ASP A 75 13.78 7.13 -2.23
CA ASP A 75 13.47 7.22 -3.66
C ASP A 75 13.34 5.84 -4.31
N ALA A 76 14.15 4.87 -3.92
CA ALA A 76 14.01 3.49 -4.40
C ALA A 76 12.65 2.88 -3.98
N LEU A 77 12.25 3.07 -2.73
CA LEU A 77 10.95 2.59 -2.27
C LEU A 77 9.79 3.32 -2.95
N LYS A 78 9.90 4.63 -3.12
CA LYS A 78 8.89 5.41 -3.85
C LYS A 78 8.62 4.84 -5.25
N GLU A 79 9.67 4.50 -6.00
CA GLU A 79 9.55 3.89 -7.34
C GLU A 79 8.90 2.49 -7.28
N ILE A 80 9.26 1.67 -6.30
CA ILE A 80 8.71 0.32 -6.13
C ILE A 80 7.22 0.35 -5.79
N PHE A 81 6.80 1.26 -4.92
CA PHE A 81 5.39 1.45 -4.59
C PHE A 81 4.61 2.07 -5.76
N ALA A 82 5.24 2.94 -6.55
CA ALA A 82 4.63 3.48 -7.76
C ALA A 82 4.34 2.36 -8.77
N GLU A 83 5.30 1.48 -9.05
CA GLU A 83 5.13 0.35 -9.96
C GLU A 83 3.98 -0.57 -9.53
N GLN A 84 3.87 -0.88 -8.23
CA GLN A 84 2.79 -1.69 -7.68
C GLN A 84 1.43 -0.98 -7.84
N ALA A 85 1.36 0.30 -7.48
CA ALA A 85 0.15 1.10 -7.58
C ALA A 85 -0.33 1.27 -9.02
N GLU A 86 0.58 1.47 -9.99
CA GLU A 86 0.25 1.53 -11.42
C GLU A 86 -0.46 0.24 -11.87
N GLY A 87 0.07 -0.93 -11.50
CA GLY A 87 -0.56 -2.20 -11.84
C GLY A 87 -1.98 -2.34 -11.26
N LEU A 88 -2.18 -1.92 -10.01
CA LEU A 88 -3.48 -1.94 -9.34
C LEU A 88 -4.48 -0.99 -10.01
N ILE A 89 -4.06 0.25 -10.31
CA ILE A 89 -4.90 1.24 -10.99
C ILE A 89 -5.34 0.74 -12.37
N LEU A 90 -4.41 0.20 -13.16
CA LEU A 90 -4.69 -0.37 -14.48
C LEU A 90 -5.60 -1.62 -14.41
N GLY A 91 -5.64 -2.29 -13.26
CA GLY A 91 -6.52 -3.42 -13.00
C GLY A 91 -7.92 -3.02 -12.55
N GLY A 92 -8.18 -1.74 -12.27
CA GLY A 92 -9.52 -1.21 -11.98
C GLY A 92 -9.92 -1.25 -10.52
N VAL A 93 -8.99 -1.00 -9.59
CA VAL A 93 -9.33 -0.79 -8.17
C VAL A 93 -10.04 0.55 -7.95
N ASP A 94 -10.84 0.66 -6.89
CA ASP A 94 -11.57 1.87 -6.53
C ASP A 94 -10.82 2.73 -5.49
N LEU A 95 -9.91 2.12 -4.73
CA LEU A 95 -9.03 2.81 -3.78
C LEU A 95 -7.72 2.03 -3.64
N LEU A 96 -6.68 2.72 -3.15
CA LEU A 96 -5.41 2.10 -2.79
C LEU A 96 -5.33 1.98 -1.27
N LEU A 97 -5.13 0.75 -0.79
CA LEU A 97 -5.04 0.40 0.61
C LEU A 97 -3.58 0.08 0.97
N LEU A 98 -2.89 1.06 1.53
CA LEU A 98 -1.58 0.87 2.12
C LEU A 98 -1.77 0.35 3.55
N GLU A 99 -1.41 -0.90 3.82
CA GLU A 99 -1.76 -1.56 5.08
C GLU A 99 -0.56 -2.21 5.77
N THR A 100 -0.71 -2.49 7.08
CA THR A 100 0.27 -3.20 7.92
C THR A 100 1.63 -2.49 7.99
N GLN A 101 1.64 -1.19 7.89
CA GLN A 101 2.85 -0.40 7.81
C GLN A 101 3.54 -0.26 9.17
N GLN A 102 4.85 -0.52 9.22
CA GLN A 102 5.63 -0.62 10.45
C GLN A 102 6.72 0.45 10.59
N ASP A 103 7.08 1.12 9.51
CA ASP A 103 8.09 2.20 9.45
C ASP A 103 7.44 3.46 8.86
N ILE A 104 7.43 4.55 9.63
CA ILE A 104 6.80 5.81 9.21
C ILE A 104 7.47 6.42 7.97
N LEU A 105 8.76 6.20 7.77
CA LEU A 105 9.47 6.69 6.59
C LEU A 105 9.08 5.88 5.35
N GLU A 106 8.88 4.56 5.50
CA GLU A 106 8.37 3.69 4.43
C GLU A 106 6.94 4.10 4.05
N VAL A 107 6.05 4.36 5.04
CA VAL A 107 4.69 4.87 4.75
C VAL A 107 4.74 6.13 3.90
N LYS A 108 5.61 7.07 4.24
CA LYS A 108 5.77 8.30 3.45
C LYS A 108 6.24 8.00 2.03
N ALA A 109 7.25 7.13 1.87
CA ALA A 109 7.73 6.73 0.53
C ALA A 109 6.62 6.07 -0.28
N ALA A 110 5.82 5.20 0.34
CA ALA A 110 4.71 4.53 -0.31
C ALA A 110 3.61 5.51 -0.78
N ILE A 111 3.22 6.47 0.07
CA ILE A 111 2.23 7.50 -0.30
C ILE A 111 2.75 8.35 -1.48
N HIS A 112 4.03 8.75 -1.44
CA HIS A 112 4.64 9.48 -2.55
C HIS A 112 4.74 8.62 -3.82
N GLY A 113 4.96 7.30 -3.68
CA GLY A 113 4.93 6.35 -4.80
C GLY A 113 3.54 6.24 -5.41
N ILE A 114 2.51 6.15 -4.59
CA ILE A 114 1.11 6.16 -5.05
C ILE A 114 0.79 7.45 -5.81
N LYS A 115 1.21 8.61 -5.30
CA LYS A 115 1.00 9.89 -6.00
C LYS A 115 1.75 9.95 -7.33
N LEU A 116 2.96 9.40 -7.39
CA LEU A 116 3.71 9.27 -8.65
C LEU A 116 2.96 8.35 -9.65
N ALA A 117 2.35 7.27 -9.17
CA ALA A 117 1.49 6.43 -10.02
C ALA A 117 0.26 7.19 -10.55
N PHE A 118 -0.34 8.07 -9.75
CA PHE A 118 -1.42 8.94 -10.22
C PHE A 118 -0.96 9.88 -11.33
N GLU A 119 0.21 10.48 -11.21
CA GLU A 119 0.79 11.32 -12.26
C GLU A 119 1.03 10.54 -13.56
N ARG A 120 1.55 9.32 -13.46
CA ARG A 120 1.89 8.46 -14.60
C ARG A 120 0.65 7.88 -15.30
N THR A 121 -0.37 7.53 -14.53
CA THR A 121 -1.60 6.94 -15.10
C THR A 121 -2.66 7.96 -15.47
N GLY A 122 -2.59 9.17 -14.93
CA GLY A 122 -3.63 10.20 -15.06
C GLY A 122 -4.90 9.88 -14.25
N VAL A 123 -4.85 8.90 -13.34
CA VAL A 123 -5.99 8.48 -12.51
C VAL A 123 -5.66 8.77 -11.06
N THR A 124 -6.56 9.45 -10.35
CA THR A 124 -6.45 9.70 -8.90
C THR A 124 -7.54 8.92 -8.17
N LEU A 125 -7.15 8.19 -7.13
CA LEU A 125 -8.04 7.36 -6.32
C LEU A 125 -7.86 7.72 -4.83
N PRO A 126 -8.86 7.42 -3.97
CA PRO A 126 -8.68 7.53 -2.53
C PRO A 126 -7.52 6.69 -2.02
N ILE A 127 -6.78 7.23 -1.05
CA ILE A 127 -5.69 6.54 -0.34
C ILE A 127 -6.12 6.27 1.09
N GLN A 128 -6.17 5.00 1.46
CA GLN A 128 -6.28 4.56 2.84
C GLN A 128 -4.93 4.07 3.33
N ALA A 129 -4.41 4.66 4.41
CA ALA A 129 -3.15 4.24 5.04
C ALA A 129 -3.42 3.64 6.42
N GLN A 130 -2.88 2.44 6.68
CA GLN A 130 -3.02 1.72 7.95
C GLN A 130 -1.65 1.40 8.53
N VAL A 131 -1.46 1.77 9.79
CA VAL A 131 -0.25 1.46 10.55
C VAL A 131 -0.50 0.29 11.50
N THR A 132 0.56 -0.47 11.80
CA THR A 132 0.52 -1.56 12.78
C THR A 132 1.22 -1.12 14.05
N LEU A 133 0.57 -1.34 15.19
CA LEU A 133 1.02 -0.88 16.50
C LEU A 133 1.22 -2.07 17.45
N ASP A 134 2.19 -1.97 18.33
CA ASP A 134 2.35 -2.85 19.49
C ASP A 134 1.38 -2.47 20.63
N ALA A 135 1.41 -3.24 21.72
CA ALA A 135 0.62 -2.96 22.92
C ALA A 135 0.94 -1.62 23.61
N GLY A 136 2.07 -0.99 23.25
CA GLY A 136 2.48 0.33 23.71
C GLY A 136 2.06 1.45 22.78
N SER A 137 1.17 1.19 21.80
CA SER A 137 0.72 2.16 20.79
C SER A 137 1.85 2.71 19.93
N ARG A 138 2.85 1.88 19.63
CA ARG A 138 4.01 2.24 18.82
C ARG A 138 4.15 1.34 17.59
N MET A 139 4.55 1.95 16.50
CA MET A 139 5.04 1.22 15.33
C MET A 139 6.34 0.48 15.66
N LEU A 140 6.76 -0.49 14.87
CA LEU A 140 7.93 -1.35 15.09
C LEU A 140 9.20 -0.55 15.47
N LEU A 141 9.44 0.58 14.84
CA LEU A 141 10.60 1.43 15.09
C LEU A 141 10.36 2.53 16.12
N GLY A 142 9.33 2.39 16.96
CA GLY A 142 9.08 3.24 18.12
C GLY A 142 8.23 4.47 17.87
N THR A 143 7.80 4.76 16.64
CA THR A 143 6.90 5.90 16.34
C THR A 143 5.57 5.71 17.06
N HIS A 144 5.24 6.59 18.00
CA HIS A 144 3.97 6.55 18.72
C HIS A 144 2.81 6.94 17.80
N ILE A 145 1.62 6.37 18.03
CA ILE A 145 0.44 6.60 17.18
C ILE A 145 0.10 8.10 17.03
N SER A 146 0.25 8.91 18.08
CA SER A 146 -0.01 10.35 17.97
C SER A 146 0.95 11.06 17.00
N ALA A 147 2.21 10.61 16.92
CA ALA A 147 3.16 11.13 15.96
C ALA A 147 2.83 10.64 14.54
N ALA A 148 2.46 9.35 14.39
CA ALA A 148 2.02 8.82 13.10
C ALA A 148 0.79 9.58 12.57
N VAL A 149 -0.22 9.81 13.41
CA VAL A 149 -1.41 10.61 13.06
C VAL A 149 -1.02 12.02 12.61
N ALA A 150 -0.16 12.71 13.37
CA ALA A 150 0.26 14.08 13.03
C ALA A 150 1.01 14.12 11.69
N ILE A 151 1.89 13.15 11.43
CA ILE A 151 2.66 13.06 10.18
C ILE A 151 1.73 12.74 9.00
N LEU A 152 0.88 11.72 9.13
CA LEU A 152 0.06 11.23 8.03
C LEU A 152 -1.11 12.17 7.72
N SER A 153 -1.64 12.88 8.71
CA SER A 153 -2.65 13.94 8.47
C SER A 153 -2.09 15.12 7.67
N GLY A 154 -0.78 15.30 7.62
CA GLY A 154 -0.12 16.32 6.80
C GLY A 154 0.20 15.87 5.37
N ILE A 155 -0.08 14.62 5.01
CA ILE A 155 0.25 14.05 3.70
C ILE A 155 -1.05 13.60 3.02
N GLU A 156 -1.88 14.48 2.56
CA GLU A 156 -3.08 14.23 1.72
C GLU A 156 -3.44 12.74 1.49
N ILE A 157 -3.92 12.06 2.54
CA ILE A 157 -4.55 10.74 2.52
C ILE A 157 -6.03 10.91 2.90
N ASP A 158 -6.90 10.01 2.46
CA ASP A 158 -8.34 10.12 2.68
C ASP A 158 -8.78 9.40 3.96
N VAL A 159 -8.14 8.27 4.27
CA VAL A 159 -8.45 7.45 5.44
C VAL A 159 -7.17 7.03 6.16
N LEU A 160 -7.16 7.22 7.47
CA LEU A 160 -6.12 6.70 8.37
C LEU A 160 -6.70 5.59 9.24
N GLY A 161 -6.02 4.46 9.32
CA GLY A 161 -6.47 3.30 10.08
C GLY A 161 -5.34 2.56 10.81
N ILE A 162 -5.74 1.53 11.51
CA ILE A 162 -4.87 0.59 12.21
C ILE A 162 -5.29 -0.82 11.80
N ASN A 163 -4.35 -1.71 11.55
CA ASN A 163 -4.63 -3.13 11.31
C ASN A 163 -3.54 -4.01 11.89
N CYS A 164 -3.84 -5.30 12.00
CA CYS A 164 -2.96 -6.31 12.59
C CYS A 164 -2.61 -6.06 14.07
N SER A 165 -1.79 -6.94 14.65
CA SER A 165 -1.21 -6.87 16.02
C SER A 165 -2.25 -6.79 17.14
N THR A 166 -2.63 -5.59 17.58
CA THR A 166 -3.54 -5.40 18.73
C THR A 166 -5.00 -5.27 18.31
N GLY A 167 -5.92 -5.69 19.20
CA GLY A 167 -7.36 -5.47 19.05
C GLY A 167 -7.78 -4.03 19.43
N PRO A 168 -9.07 -3.75 19.37
CA PRO A 168 -9.62 -2.42 19.67
C PRO A 168 -9.75 -2.12 21.18
N GLU A 169 -9.24 -3.01 22.03
CA GLU A 169 -9.30 -2.90 23.50
C GLU A 169 -8.24 -1.95 24.08
#